data_a77316037da37d0f7bc6b68848ceb112
#
_entry.id   a77316037da37d0f7bc6b68848ceb112
#
_cell.length_a   1.000
_cell.length_b   1.000
_cell.length_c   1.000
_cell.angle_alpha   90.00
_cell.angle_beta   90.00
_cell.angle_gamma   90.00
#
_symmetry.space_group_name_H-M   'P 1'
#
loop_
_entity.id
_entity.type
_entity.pdbx_description
1 polymer ?
#
loop_
_entity_poly.entity_id
_entity_poly.type
_entity_poly.pdbx_seq_one_letter_code
_entity_poly.pdbx_strand_id
1 'polypeptide(L)'
;MDWRSLDEQYIVSTYKRLPIAIAKGEGNYLYDTNGKTYLDLFTGLAVNVLGHSHPRILRALREQGEQFLHISNVFLNQPAIRLAQRLVEHTIPGKVFFTNSGAEATEAAIKLIHKWTKADGAGREGIVVLKNSFHGRTLGAVRLTRQAHVYQDFPQPAFSVYELDAQDTAGLRELCQKVKPAAVLMEPVLGSGGVVPLSETFLQEVSAICQEEGMLLAMDEIQTGMGRTGKLFAYQHANVTPDLILFAKGVGGGLPLGGVIAGTKLMNQFKPGDHGTTFAPSPLSAALGNAVMDELLDPEFVKGVDDVIAYLWNQLEALRARLGDQLQALRGKGMMVGIPLSVSSEEASHLQQQLLEEGILVDVTQKTIVRLLPPLTLTKADVDRFMDVFARQLAALTGTREGA
;
A
#
# COMPACT_ATOMS: atom_id res chain seq x y z
N MET A 1 4.99 33.27 7.03
CA MET A 1 6.23 32.47 6.97
C MET A 1 6.25 31.76 5.62
N ASP A 2 7.31 31.86 4.87
CA ASP A 2 7.43 31.16 3.57
C ASP A 2 7.93 29.72 3.80
N TRP A 3 6.98 28.80 3.93
CA TRP A 3 7.27 27.40 4.18
C TRP A 3 8.02 26.74 3.03
N ARG A 4 7.80 27.19 1.80
CA ARG A 4 8.47 26.65 0.62
C ARG A 4 9.96 26.98 0.62
N SER A 5 10.32 28.25 0.85
CA SER A 5 11.73 28.66 0.95
C SER A 5 12.45 27.93 2.09
N LEU A 6 11.78 27.71 3.24
CA LEU A 6 12.35 26.94 4.35
C LEU A 6 12.56 25.47 4.00
N ASP A 7 11.60 24.85 3.31
CA ASP A 7 11.75 23.45 2.85
C ASP A 7 12.92 23.30 1.87
N GLU A 8 13.02 24.19 0.89
CA GLU A 8 14.12 24.20 -0.09
C GLU A 8 15.48 24.45 0.57
N GLN A 9 15.53 25.21 1.64
CA GLN A 9 16.77 25.53 2.37
C GLN A 9 17.23 24.40 3.31
N TYR A 10 16.30 23.70 3.99
CA TYR A 10 16.64 22.82 5.11
C TYR A 10 16.34 21.34 4.88
N ILE A 11 15.55 20.97 3.85
CA ILE A 11 15.18 19.58 3.59
C ILE A 11 15.75 19.12 2.24
N VAL A 12 16.42 17.94 2.25
CA VAL A 12 16.95 17.35 1.02
C VAL A 12 15.80 17.13 0.00
N SER A 13 15.99 17.63 -1.21
CA SER A 13 14.98 17.63 -2.27
C SER A 13 14.84 16.25 -2.93
N THR A 14 14.20 15.30 -2.24
CA THR A 14 13.89 13.95 -2.76
C THR A 14 12.47 13.82 -3.29
N TYR A 15 11.61 14.82 -3.06
CA TYR A 15 10.21 14.83 -3.45
C TYR A 15 9.84 16.12 -4.18
N LYS A 16 9.05 16.00 -5.25
CA LYS A 16 8.37 17.14 -5.88
C LYS A 16 7.11 17.45 -5.07
N ARG A 17 7.19 18.45 -4.16
CA ARG A 17 6.06 18.81 -3.30
C ARG A 17 5.02 19.66 -4.03
N LEU A 18 3.76 19.44 -3.69
CA LEU A 18 2.68 20.38 -4.06
C LEU A 18 2.88 21.71 -3.32
N PRO A 19 2.53 22.86 -3.92
CA PRO A 19 2.80 24.19 -3.35
C PRO A 19 1.79 24.61 -2.27
N ILE A 20 1.47 23.69 -1.36
CA ILE A 20 0.54 23.91 -0.25
C ILE A 20 1.17 23.51 1.08
N ALA A 21 0.96 24.29 2.12
CA ALA A 21 1.37 23.98 3.48
C ALA A 21 0.14 23.57 4.30
N ILE A 22 0.07 22.31 4.71
CA ILE A 22 -1.07 21.77 5.46
C ILE A 22 -0.95 22.15 6.93
N ALA A 23 -2.04 22.69 7.49
CA ALA A 23 -2.15 23.08 8.90
C ALA A 23 -2.98 22.10 9.72
N LYS A 24 -3.99 21.44 9.13
CA LYS A 24 -4.95 20.59 9.84
C LYS A 24 -5.48 19.50 8.92
N GLY A 25 -5.89 18.36 9.51
CA GLY A 25 -6.69 17.34 8.84
C GLY A 25 -7.87 16.92 9.72
N GLU A 26 -9.05 16.70 9.12
CA GLU A 26 -10.25 16.26 9.81
C GLU A 26 -11.15 15.43 8.86
N GLY A 27 -11.51 14.23 9.27
CA GLY A 27 -12.26 13.31 8.41
C GLY A 27 -11.54 13.05 7.09
N ASN A 28 -12.23 13.28 5.99
CA ASN A 28 -11.71 13.07 4.63
C ASN A 28 -11.00 14.32 4.05
N TYR A 29 -10.75 15.35 4.88
CA TYR A 29 -10.30 16.66 4.41
C TYR A 29 -9.00 17.11 5.07
N LEU A 30 -8.18 17.80 4.27
CA LEU A 30 -7.03 18.60 4.71
C LEU A 30 -7.32 20.08 4.57
N TYR A 31 -6.68 20.88 5.41
CA TYR A 31 -6.80 22.34 5.44
C TYR A 31 -5.40 22.94 5.36
N ASP A 32 -5.18 23.86 4.44
CA ASP A 32 -3.91 24.57 4.36
C ASP A 32 -3.82 25.74 5.37
N THR A 33 -2.65 26.36 5.41
CA THR A 33 -2.40 27.51 6.30
C THR A 33 -3.20 28.76 5.94
N ASN A 34 -3.85 28.79 4.77
CA ASN A 34 -4.74 29.89 4.33
C ASN A 34 -6.22 29.56 4.58
N GLY A 35 -6.51 28.38 5.13
CA GLY A 35 -7.88 27.93 5.42
C GLY A 35 -8.60 27.27 4.23
N LYS A 36 -7.92 27.07 3.10
CA LYS A 36 -8.50 26.35 1.96
C LYS A 36 -8.62 24.86 2.30
N THR A 37 -9.76 24.27 1.91
CA THR A 37 -10.11 22.87 2.18
C THR A 37 -9.86 22.00 0.97
N TYR A 38 -9.31 20.80 1.21
CA TYR A 38 -9.01 19.81 0.18
C TYR A 38 -9.61 18.46 0.56
N LEU A 39 -10.40 17.86 -0.32
CA LEU A 39 -10.79 16.45 -0.23
C LEU A 39 -9.56 15.59 -0.49
N ASP A 40 -9.16 14.78 0.48
CA ASP A 40 -7.94 13.97 0.40
C ASP A 40 -8.25 12.56 -0.16
N LEU A 41 -8.03 12.40 -1.46
CA LEU A 41 -8.13 11.10 -2.14
C LEU A 41 -6.75 10.42 -2.32
N PHE A 42 -5.76 10.84 -1.51
CA PHE A 42 -4.39 10.35 -1.55
C PHE A 42 -3.96 9.69 -0.22
N THR A 43 -4.42 10.25 0.91
CA THR A 43 -4.21 9.76 2.29
C THR A 43 -2.77 9.44 2.65
N GLY A 44 -1.82 10.25 2.13
CA GLY A 44 -0.40 10.00 2.35
C GLY A 44 0.09 8.67 1.77
N LEU A 45 -0.36 8.28 0.59
CA LEU A 45 -0.10 6.99 -0.07
C LEU A 45 -0.75 5.79 0.66
N ALA A 46 -2.05 5.89 0.95
CA ALA A 46 -2.84 4.86 1.64
C ALA A 46 -2.43 4.63 3.12
N VAL A 47 -1.91 5.64 3.79
CA VAL A 47 -1.55 5.57 5.23
C VAL A 47 -2.75 5.86 6.12
N ASN A 48 -3.47 6.97 5.88
CA ASN A 48 -4.61 7.38 6.71
C ASN A 48 -5.89 6.66 6.28
N VAL A 49 -5.96 5.35 6.51
CA VAL A 49 -7.11 4.52 6.06
C VAL A 49 -8.44 4.94 6.67
N LEU A 50 -8.44 5.51 7.88
CA LEU A 50 -9.63 6.03 8.55
C LEU A 50 -9.76 7.57 8.43
N GLY A 51 -9.05 8.19 7.48
CA GLY A 51 -9.01 9.63 7.34
C GLY A 51 -8.18 10.31 8.44
N HIS A 52 -8.36 11.62 8.57
CA HIS A 52 -7.62 12.45 9.50
C HIS A 52 -8.37 12.63 10.82
N SER A 53 -7.63 12.63 11.94
CA SER A 53 -8.17 12.90 13.28
C SER A 53 -9.36 12.01 13.68
N HIS A 54 -9.34 10.73 13.23
CA HIS A 54 -10.41 9.80 13.54
C HIS A 54 -10.59 9.63 15.07
N PRO A 55 -11.83 9.69 15.62
CA PRO A 55 -12.07 9.71 17.07
C PRO A 55 -11.45 8.53 17.82
N ARG A 56 -11.52 7.30 17.28
CA ARG A 56 -10.90 6.10 17.90
C ARG A 56 -9.38 6.21 17.91
N ILE A 57 -8.79 6.72 16.84
CA ILE A 57 -7.31 6.92 16.73
C ILE A 57 -6.86 7.95 17.76
N LEU A 58 -7.54 9.11 17.86
CA LEU A 58 -7.21 10.15 18.85
C LEU A 58 -7.38 9.67 20.28
N ARG A 59 -8.38 8.83 20.55
CA ARG A 59 -8.58 8.20 21.86
C ARG A 59 -7.41 7.27 22.20
N ALA A 60 -7.09 6.33 21.32
CA ALA A 60 -5.98 5.39 21.53
C ALA A 60 -4.63 6.12 21.69
N LEU A 61 -4.40 7.20 20.91
CA LEU A 61 -3.22 8.05 21.03
C LEU A 61 -3.10 8.67 22.42
N ARG A 62 -4.20 9.22 22.96
CA ARG A 62 -4.22 9.84 24.27
C ARG A 62 -4.03 8.81 25.38
N GLU A 63 -4.82 7.75 25.37
CA GLU A 63 -4.79 6.71 26.41
C GLU A 63 -3.42 6.02 26.49
N GLN A 64 -2.80 5.67 25.35
CA GLN A 64 -1.47 5.07 25.35
C GLN A 64 -0.38 6.09 25.67
N GLY A 65 -0.54 7.35 25.20
CA GLY A 65 0.43 8.42 25.46
C GLY A 65 0.57 8.75 26.96
N GLU A 66 -0.50 8.61 27.73
CA GLU A 66 -0.52 8.80 29.20
C GLU A 66 0.16 7.63 29.93
N GLN A 67 0.31 6.46 29.31
CA GLN A 67 0.98 5.30 29.94
C GLN A 67 2.48 5.30 29.67
N PHE A 68 2.88 5.08 28.42
CA PHE A 68 4.27 5.09 27.97
C PHE A 68 4.35 5.14 26.44
N LEU A 69 5.44 5.78 25.94
CA LEU A 69 5.69 5.93 24.51
C LEU A 69 6.64 4.85 23.98
N HIS A 70 7.65 4.47 24.76
CA HIS A 70 8.67 3.49 24.39
C HIS A 70 9.15 2.72 25.63
N ILE A 71 9.32 1.41 25.49
CA ILE A 71 9.77 0.53 26.60
C ILE A 71 10.85 -0.47 26.18
N SER A 72 11.38 -0.41 24.95
CA SER A 72 12.29 -1.44 24.41
C SER A 72 11.66 -2.82 24.24
N ASN A 73 12.30 -3.64 23.40
CA ASN A 73 11.90 -5.05 23.15
C ASN A 73 12.34 -6.02 24.26
N VAL A 74 12.95 -5.51 25.33
CA VAL A 74 13.31 -6.32 26.52
C VAL A 74 12.08 -6.60 27.38
N PHE A 75 11.05 -5.77 27.29
CA PHE A 75 9.81 -5.90 28.05
C PHE A 75 8.64 -6.38 27.19
N LEU A 76 7.64 -6.96 27.83
CA LEU A 76 6.41 -7.35 27.14
C LEU A 76 5.57 -6.10 26.82
N ASN A 77 5.33 -5.88 25.54
CA ASN A 77 4.58 -4.76 25.00
C ASN A 77 3.13 -5.20 24.74
N GLN A 78 2.21 -4.92 25.68
CA GLN A 78 0.82 -5.38 25.60
C GLN A 78 0.09 -4.90 24.33
N PRO A 79 0.12 -3.61 23.92
CA PRO A 79 -0.50 -3.17 22.69
C PRO A 79 0.01 -3.94 21.45
N ALA A 80 1.30 -4.21 21.36
CA ALA A 80 1.89 -4.92 20.24
C ALA A 80 1.52 -6.41 20.24
N ILE A 81 1.52 -7.07 21.40
CA ILE A 81 1.11 -8.48 21.54
C ILE A 81 -0.35 -8.64 21.09
N ARG A 82 -1.23 -7.73 21.53
CA ARG A 82 -2.64 -7.73 21.14
C ARG A 82 -2.80 -7.52 19.62
N LEU A 83 -2.06 -6.57 19.03
CA LEU A 83 -2.10 -6.33 17.59
C LEU A 83 -1.60 -7.56 16.82
N ALA A 84 -0.50 -8.20 17.26
CA ALA A 84 0.03 -9.40 16.64
C ALA A 84 -0.98 -10.55 16.68
N GLN A 85 -1.62 -10.76 17.82
CA GLN A 85 -2.68 -11.77 17.98
C GLN A 85 -3.80 -11.54 16.96
N ARG A 86 -4.34 -10.32 16.89
CA ARG A 86 -5.43 -9.97 15.96
C ARG A 86 -5.05 -10.14 14.50
N LEU A 87 -3.84 -9.71 14.12
CA LEU A 87 -3.34 -9.90 12.76
C LEU A 87 -3.27 -11.39 12.38
N VAL A 88 -2.73 -12.23 13.27
CA VAL A 88 -2.63 -13.68 13.03
C VAL A 88 -4.01 -14.35 12.97
N GLU A 89 -4.91 -14.03 13.91
CA GLU A 89 -6.26 -14.61 13.97
C GLU A 89 -7.12 -14.31 12.73
N HIS A 90 -6.85 -13.20 12.02
CA HIS A 90 -7.61 -12.78 10.83
C HIS A 90 -6.86 -12.97 9.51
N THR A 91 -5.69 -13.63 9.53
CA THR A 91 -4.86 -13.88 8.33
C THR A 91 -4.42 -15.34 8.22
N ILE A 92 -3.17 -15.61 8.59
CA ILE A 92 -2.56 -16.95 8.52
C ILE A 92 -2.02 -17.36 9.89
N PRO A 93 -2.04 -18.65 10.22
CA PRO A 93 -1.34 -19.17 11.41
C PRO A 93 0.15 -18.85 11.34
N GLY A 94 0.68 -18.16 12.35
CA GLY A 94 2.07 -17.72 12.33
C GLY A 94 2.47 -16.82 13.49
N LYS A 95 3.52 -16.04 13.28
CA LYS A 95 4.01 -15.02 14.23
C LYS A 95 4.35 -13.73 13.52
N VAL A 96 4.21 -12.61 14.23
CA VAL A 96 4.51 -11.28 13.71
C VAL A 96 5.90 -10.84 14.14
N PHE A 97 6.68 -10.29 13.20
CA PHE A 97 7.83 -9.46 13.47
C PHE A 97 7.50 -8.03 13.04
N PHE A 98 7.51 -7.10 13.98
CA PHE A 98 7.20 -5.69 13.72
C PHE A 98 8.42 -4.90 13.26
N THR A 99 8.15 -3.90 12.42
CA THR A 99 9.11 -2.92 11.91
C THR A 99 8.49 -1.51 11.93
N ASN A 100 9.27 -0.47 11.60
CA ASN A 100 8.78 0.92 11.56
C ASN A 100 8.23 1.32 10.19
N SER A 101 8.55 0.56 9.16
CA SER A 101 8.19 0.90 7.77
C SER A 101 8.03 -0.34 6.90
N GLY A 102 7.41 -0.15 5.72
CA GLY A 102 7.32 -1.22 4.72
C GLY A 102 8.67 -1.63 4.15
N ALA A 103 9.61 -0.70 3.97
CA ALA A 103 10.95 -1.04 3.50
C ALA A 103 11.70 -1.94 4.50
N GLU A 104 11.60 -1.66 5.81
CA GLU A 104 12.12 -2.55 6.85
C GLU A 104 11.40 -3.91 6.88
N ALA A 105 10.10 -3.94 6.62
CA ALA A 105 9.36 -5.20 6.47
C ALA A 105 9.90 -6.04 5.30
N THR A 106 10.22 -5.40 4.18
CA THR A 106 10.86 -6.05 3.04
C THR A 106 12.25 -6.58 3.39
N GLU A 107 13.07 -5.82 4.13
CA GLU A 107 14.37 -6.30 4.63
C GLU A 107 14.22 -7.53 5.55
N ALA A 108 13.23 -7.51 6.44
CA ALA A 108 12.92 -8.65 7.29
C ALA A 108 12.49 -9.88 6.48
N ALA A 109 11.66 -9.68 5.44
CA ALA A 109 11.23 -10.73 4.52
C ALA A 109 12.41 -11.37 3.78
N ILE A 110 13.31 -10.54 3.20
CA ILE A 110 14.54 -11.00 2.54
C ILE A 110 15.35 -11.87 3.50
N LYS A 111 15.59 -11.40 4.73
CA LYS A 111 16.36 -12.15 5.74
C LYS A 111 15.68 -13.44 6.16
N LEU A 112 14.36 -13.46 6.35
CA LEU A 112 13.59 -14.67 6.66
C LEU A 112 13.68 -15.70 5.54
N ILE A 113 13.48 -15.30 4.29
CA ILE A 113 13.59 -16.16 3.12
C ILE A 113 15.00 -16.77 3.04
N HIS A 114 16.05 -15.93 3.13
CA HIS A 114 17.43 -16.42 3.09
C HIS A 114 17.78 -17.35 4.26
N LYS A 115 17.25 -17.10 5.44
CA LYS A 115 17.49 -17.99 6.60
C LYS A 115 16.78 -19.32 6.42
N TRP A 116 15.56 -19.31 5.90
CA TRP A 116 14.82 -20.53 5.57
C TRP A 116 15.54 -21.34 4.48
N THR A 117 16.10 -20.71 3.43
CA THR A 117 16.82 -21.46 2.39
C THR A 117 18.03 -22.23 2.91
N LYS A 118 18.67 -21.74 3.97
CA LYS A 118 19.81 -22.42 4.61
C LYS A 118 19.37 -23.57 5.50
N ALA A 119 18.20 -23.48 6.11
CA ALA A 119 17.70 -24.50 7.04
C ALA A 119 16.92 -25.60 6.30
N ASP A 120 15.96 -25.23 5.46
CA ASP A 120 14.95 -26.14 4.90
C ASP A 120 14.79 -25.98 3.37
N GLY A 121 15.44 -25.00 2.76
CA GLY A 121 15.21 -24.56 1.38
C GLY A 121 15.82 -25.45 0.29
N ALA A 122 16.44 -26.57 0.61
CA ALA A 122 16.92 -27.58 -0.33
C ALA A 122 17.74 -27.03 -1.53
N GLY A 123 18.64 -26.07 -1.28
CA GLY A 123 19.50 -25.48 -2.29
C GLY A 123 18.80 -24.43 -3.17
N ARG A 124 17.64 -23.92 -2.76
CA ARG A 124 16.92 -22.85 -3.43
C ARG A 124 17.59 -21.50 -3.18
N GLU A 125 17.55 -20.61 -4.16
CA GLU A 125 18.08 -19.26 -4.00
C GLU A 125 17.33 -18.25 -4.85
N GLY A 126 17.41 -16.98 -4.44
CA GLY A 126 16.80 -15.87 -5.17
C GLY A 126 15.29 -15.74 -4.95
N ILE A 127 14.81 -14.58 -5.34
CA ILE A 127 13.42 -14.17 -5.15
C ILE A 127 12.86 -13.75 -6.52
N VAL A 128 11.71 -14.30 -6.88
CA VAL A 128 10.95 -13.88 -8.06
C VAL A 128 10.10 -12.67 -7.68
N VAL A 129 10.15 -11.63 -8.49
CA VAL A 129 9.35 -10.40 -8.34
C VAL A 129 8.71 -10.03 -9.67
N LEU A 130 7.63 -9.25 -9.62
CA LEU A 130 6.96 -8.82 -10.84
C LEU A 130 7.59 -7.55 -11.42
N LYS A 131 7.63 -7.43 -12.74
CA LYS A 131 7.98 -6.18 -13.42
C LYS A 131 7.10 -5.03 -12.94
N ASN A 132 7.66 -3.84 -12.86
CA ASN A 132 7.04 -2.62 -12.34
C ASN A 132 6.63 -2.67 -10.86
N SER A 133 7.01 -3.69 -10.11
CA SER A 133 6.75 -3.76 -8.66
C SER A 133 7.53 -2.71 -7.86
N PHE A 134 7.04 -2.41 -6.66
CA PHE A 134 7.68 -1.51 -5.72
C PHE A 134 7.69 -2.12 -4.31
N HIS A 135 8.87 -2.40 -3.76
CA HIS A 135 9.03 -3.06 -2.47
C HIS A 135 9.79 -2.22 -1.43
N GLY A 136 10.19 -1.00 -1.77
CA GLY A 136 10.83 -0.06 -0.84
C GLY A 136 12.08 0.64 -1.38
N ARG A 137 12.77 1.36 -0.49
CA ARG A 137 13.90 2.25 -0.83
C ARG A 137 15.20 1.94 -0.08
N THR A 138 15.24 0.98 0.85
CA THR A 138 16.49 0.45 1.41
C THR A 138 17.21 -0.41 0.37
N LEU A 139 18.50 -0.66 0.51
CA LEU A 139 19.27 -1.35 -0.54
C LEU A 139 18.74 -2.75 -0.86
N GLY A 140 18.32 -3.54 0.14
CA GLY A 140 17.70 -4.84 -0.10
C GLY A 140 16.33 -4.71 -0.77
N ALA A 141 15.48 -3.78 -0.31
CA ALA A 141 14.18 -3.52 -0.91
C ALA A 141 14.28 -2.94 -2.33
N VAL A 142 15.27 -2.07 -2.58
CA VAL A 142 15.58 -1.54 -3.92
C VAL A 142 15.98 -2.67 -4.87
N ARG A 143 16.71 -3.68 -4.38
CA ARG A 143 17.07 -4.85 -5.19
C ARG A 143 15.84 -5.61 -5.71
N LEU A 144 14.72 -5.59 -4.99
CA LEU A 144 13.46 -6.22 -5.37
C LEU A 144 12.53 -5.29 -6.15
N THR A 145 12.67 -3.97 -6.02
CA THR A 145 11.88 -2.98 -6.78
C THR A 145 12.26 -3.01 -8.25
N ARG A 146 11.26 -3.08 -9.14
CA ARG A 146 11.46 -3.20 -10.60
C ARG A 146 11.07 -1.93 -11.36
N GLN A 147 11.48 -0.78 -10.84
CA GLN A 147 11.33 0.54 -11.45
C GLN A 147 12.72 1.16 -11.61
N ALA A 148 13.26 1.21 -12.82
CA ALA A 148 14.66 1.56 -13.11
C ALA A 148 15.12 2.86 -12.44
N HIS A 149 14.29 3.90 -12.46
CA HIS A 149 14.59 5.20 -11.83
C HIS A 149 14.77 5.13 -10.31
N VAL A 150 14.37 4.01 -9.67
CA VAL A 150 14.52 3.80 -8.22
C VAL A 150 15.84 3.15 -7.87
N TYR A 151 16.39 2.29 -8.74
CA TYR A 151 17.53 1.43 -8.38
C TYR A 151 18.80 1.65 -9.20
N GLN A 152 18.71 2.23 -10.40
CA GLN A 152 19.83 2.26 -11.35
C GLN A 152 21.10 2.94 -10.80
N ASP A 153 20.94 3.93 -9.92
CA ASP A 153 22.06 4.72 -9.38
C ASP A 153 22.60 4.19 -8.05
N PHE A 154 22.10 3.05 -7.57
CA PHE A 154 22.46 2.50 -6.26
C PHE A 154 23.10 1.12 -6.35
N PRO A 155 24.03 0.77 -5.42
CA PRO A 155 24.62 -0.56 -5.37
C PRO A 155 23.56 -1.62 -5.12
N GLN A 156 23.69 -2.77 -5.80
CA GLN A 156 22.75 -3.88 -5.69
C GLN A 156 23.33 -4.99 -4.81
N PRO A 157 22.66 -5.40 -3.72
CA PRO A 157 23.07 -6.55 -2.94
C PRO A 157 23.18 -7.82 -3.78
N ALA A 158 24.17 -8.66 -3.45
CA ALA A 158 24.55 -9.84 -4.24
C ALA A 158 23.65 -11.08 -3.96
N PHE A 159 22.31 -10.93 -4.04
CA PHE A 159 21.39 -12.07 -4.08
C PHE A 159 20.60 -12.08 -5.38
N SER A 160 20.24 -13.28 -5.83
CA SER A 160 19.56 -13.48 -7.11
C SER A 160 18.13 -12.93 -7.05
N VAL A 161 17.74 -12.16 -8.08
CA VAL A 161 16.38 -11.68 -8.28
C VAL A 161 15.96 -12.00 -9.72
N TYR A 162 14.79 -12.61 -9.85
CA TYR A 162 14.23 -12.98 -11.14
C TYR A 162 12.97 -12.15 -11.39
N GLU A 163 12.87 -11.61 -12.60
CA GLU A 163 11.72 -10.79 -13.00
C GLU A 163 10.72 -11.65 -13.77
N LEU A 164 9.43 -11.46 -13.45
CA LEU A 164 8.31 -12.09 -14.12
C LEU A 164 7.31 -11.02 -14.58
N ASP A 165 6.72 -11.23 -15.75
CA ASP A 165 5.60 -10.39 -16.17
C ASP A 165 4.33 -10.72 -15.34
N ALA A 166 3.50 -9.72 -15.07
CA ALA A 166 2.22 -9.95 -14.42
C ALA A 166 1.34 -10.86 -15.30
N GLN A 167 0.61 -11.79 -14.67
CA GLN A 167 -0.25 -12.80 -15.32
C GLN A 167 0.52 -13.90 -16.10
N ASP A 168 1.85 -14.01 -15.98
CA ASP A 168 2.66 -14.99 -16.72
C ASP A 168 3.02 -16.21 -15.85
N THR A 169 2.08 -17.12 -15.64
CA THR A 169 2.33 -18.38 -14.91
C THR A 169 3.16 -19.39 -15.70
N ALA A 170 3.12 -19.33 -17.03
CA ALA A 170 3.94 -20.18 -17.89
C ALA A 170 5.43 -19.81 -17.76
N GLY A 171 5.74 -18.52 -17.76
CA GLY A 171 7.09 -18.00 -17.51
C GLY A 171 7.61 -18.37 -16.12
N LEU A 172 6.74 -18.41 -15.09
CA LEU A 172 7.14 -18.87 -13.76
C LEU A 172 7.52 -20.35 -13.78
N ARG A 173 6.74 -21.22 -14.43
CA ARG A 173 7.08 -22.66 -14.57
C ARG A 173 8.38 -22.88 -15.35
N GLU A 174 8.58 -22.15 -16.43
CA GLU A 174 9.84 -22.19 -17.20
C GLU A 174 11.04 -21.74 -16.35
N LEU A 175 10.86 -20.69 -15.55
CA LEU A 175 11.90 -20.22 -14.62
C LEU A 175 12.26 -21.29 -13.58
N CYS A 176 11.26 -21.96 -13.00
CA CYS A 176 11.48 -23.05 -12.02
C CYS A 176 12.23 -24.25 -12.61
N GLN A 177 12.09 -24.52 -13.92
CA GLN A 177 12.90 -25.56 -14.60
C GLN A 177 14.38 -25.17 -14.78
N LYS A 178 14.66 -23.85 -14.93
CA LYS A 178 16.01 -23.33 -15.16
C LYS A 178 16.79 -23.10 -13.88
N VAL A 179 16.07 -22.59 -12.86
CA VAL A 179 16.62 -22.26 -11.53
C VAL A 179 15.65 -22.70 -10.45
N LYS A 180 16.12 -22.78 -9.23
CA LYS A 180 15.27 -23.16 -8.09
C LYS A 180 15.02 -21.93 -7.20
N PRO A 181 14.05 -21.05 -7.53
CA PRO A 181 13.81 -19.85 -6.75
C PRO A 181 13.38 -20.22 -5.32
N ALA A 182 13.74 -19.39 -4.35
CA ALA A 182 13.35 -19.58 -2.96
C ALA A 182 11.93 -19.11 -2.69
N ALA A 183 11.54 -18.01 -3.32
CA ALA A 183 10.24 -17.39 -3.07
C ALA A 183 9.73 -16.63 -4.29
N VAL A 184 8.42 -16.45 -4.36
CA VAL A 184 7.77 -15.39 -5.14
C VAL A 184 7.33 -14.31 -4.15
N LEU A 185 7.74 -13.05 -4.38
CA LEU A 185 7.27 -11.88 -3.65
C LEU A 185 6.52 -10.97 -4.61
N MET A 186 5.26 -10.67 -4.33
CA MET A 186 4.43 -9.84 -5.20
C MET A 186 3.40 -8.99 -4.44
N GLU A 187 3.07 -7.83 -5.03
CA GLU A 187 1.93 -7.02 -4.64
C GLU A 187 0.66 -7.61 -5.29
N PRO A 188 -0.46 -7.84 -4.56
CA PRO A 188 -1.72 -8.28 -5.19
C PRO A 188 -2.32 -7.25 -6.17
N VAL A 189 -1.99 -5.96 -5.96
CA VAL A 189 -2.22 -4.88 -6.92
C VAL A 189 -0.92 -4.10 -7.05
N LEU A 190 -0.34 -4.04 -8.23
CA LEU A 190 0.88 -3.27 -8.50
C LEU A 190 0.58 -1.77 -8.31
N GLY A 191 0.83 -1.24 -7.10
CA GLY A 191 0.41 0.10 -6.74
C GLY A 191 1.09 1.19 -7.56
N SER A 192 2.41 1.28 -7.46
CA SER A 192 3.23 2.23 -8.21
C SER A 192 3.40 1.82 -9.69
N GLY A 193 3.14 0.57 -10.02
CA GLY A 193 3.15 0.03 -11.37
C GLY A 193 1.93 0.40 -12.23
N GLY A 194 1.07 1.33 -11.75
CA GLY A 194 -0.08 1.81 -12.51
C GLY A 194 -1.42 1.26 -12.04
N VAL A 195 -1.49 0.86 -10.77
CA VAL A 195 -2.69 0.31 -10.11
C VAL A 195 -3.22 -0.92 -10.85
N VAL A 196 -2.34 -1.88 -11.14
CA VAL A 196 -2.67 -3.07 -11.93
C VAL A 196 -3.02 -4.23 -11.00
N PRO A 197 -4.29 -4.64 -10.88
CA PRO A 197 -4.67 -5.80 -10.09
C PRO A 197 -4.21 -7.09 -10.77
N LEU A 198 -3.69 -8.01 -9.97
CA LEU A 198 -3.47 -9.38 -10.39
C LEU A 198 -4.79 -10.14 -10.34
N SER A 199 -5.06 -10.99 -11.35
CA SER A 199 -6.26 -11.79 -11.35
C SER A 199 -6.25 -12.84 -10.24
N GLU A 200 -7.42 -13.17 -9.72
CA GLU A 200 -7.54 -14.20 -8.67
C GLU A 200 -7.02 -15.56 -9.18
N THR A 201 -7.28 -15.87 -10.45
CA THR A 201 -6.74 -17.07 -11.11
C THR A 201 -5.21 -17.07 -11.11
N PHE A 202 -4.57 -15.95 -11.48
CA PHE A 202 -3.10 -15.84 -11.45
C PHE A 202 -2.54 -16.06 -10.05
N LEU A 203 -3.14 -15.46 -9.03
CA LEU A 203 -2.72 -15.65 -7.63
C LEU A 203 -2.86 -17.10 -7.19
N GLN A 204 -3.95 -17.77 -7.58
CA GLN A 204 -4.18 -19.20 -7.31
C GLN A 204 -3.16 -20.09 -8.00
N GLU A 205 -2.89 -19.85 -9.29
CA GLU A 205 -1.91 -20.61 -10.06
C GLU A 205 -0.49 -20.42 -9.51
N VAL A 206 -0.08 -19.19 -9.18
CA VAL A 206 1.22 -18.94 -8.53
C VAL A 206 1.31 -19.65 -7.19
N SER A 207 0.24 -19.62 -6.39
CA SER A 207 0.18 -20.36 -5.12
C SER A 207 0.37 -21.87 -5.33
N ALA A 208 -0.30 -22.46 -6.32
CA ALA A 208 -0.16 -23.86 -6.66
C ALA A 208 1.28 -24.20 -7.12
N ILE A 209 1.85 -23.38 -8.01
CA ILE A 209 3.25 -23.56 -8.46
C ILE A 209 4.22 -23.47 -7.26
N CYS A 210 4.03 -22.52 -6.34
CA CYS A 210 4.86 -22.42 -5.15
C CYS A 210 4.78 -23.70 -4.30
N GLN A 211 3.60 -24.28 -4.15
CA GLN A 211 3.42 -25.54 -3.42
C GLN A 211 4.07 -26.72 -4.14
N GLU A 212 3.82 -26.88 -5.44
CA GLU A 212 4.39 -27.94 -6.28
C GLU A 212 5.92 -27.92 -6.27
N GLU A 213 6.49 -26.74 -6.42
CA GLU A 213 7.92 -26.51 -6.50
C GLU A 213 8.59 -26.38 -5.13
N GLY A 214 7.84 -26.34 -4.02
CA GLY A 214 8.36 -26.16 -2.66
C GLY A 214 8.99 -24.77 -2.45
N MET A 215 8.48 -23.72 -3.07
CA MET A 215 8.87 -22.33 -2.89
C MET A 215 7.99 -21.66 -1.81
N LEU A 216 8.44 -20.51 -1.33
CA LEU A 216 7.64 -19.65 -0.47
C LEU A 216 6.77 -18.70 -1.32
N LEU A 217 5.54 -18.50 -0.89
CA LEU A 217 4.66 -17.45 -1.40
C LEU A 217 4.65 -16.27 -0.42
N ALA A 218 5.16 -15.12 -0.84
CA ALA A 218 5.17 -13.89 -0.06
C ALA A 218 4.28 -12.82 -0.70
N MET A 219 3.34 -12.26 0.08
CA MET A 219 2.46 -11.18 -0.37
C MET A 219 2.90 -9.86 0.23
N ASP A 220 3.23 -8.92 -0.63
CA ASP A 220 3.46 -7.53 -0.24
C ASP A 220 2.13 -6.79 -0.18
N GLU A 221 1.58 -6.72 1.01
CA GLU A 221 0.30 -6.09 1.33
C GLU A 221 0.47 -4.70 1.96
N ILE A 222 1.66 -4.11 1.82
CA ILE A 222 1.99 -2.80 2.42
C ILE A 222 1.01 -1.71 1.95
N GLN A 223 0.59 -1.74 0.69
CA GLN A 223 -0.38 -0.77 0.17
C GLN A 223 -1.80 -1.34 0.04
N THR A 224 -1.95 -2.63 -0.19
CA THR A 224 -3.22 -3.30 -0.48
C THR A 224 -3.95 -3.79 0.76
N GLY A 225 -3.24 -3.92 1.88
CA GLY A 225 -3.80 -4.38 3.15
C GLY A 225 -4.64 -3.33 3.89
N MET A 226 -5.08 -3.70 5.07
CA MET A 226 -5.85 -2.87 5.99
C MET A 226 -7.15 -2.32 5.37
N GLY A 227 -7.92 -3.19 4.72
CA GLY A 227 -9.24 -2.86 4.17
C GLY A 227 -9.22 -2.18 2.80
N ARG A 228 -8.05 -1.77 2.29
CA ARG A 228 -7.89 -0.97 1.09
C ARG A 228 -8.63 -1.52 -0.14
N THR A 229 -8.67 -2.84 -0.29
CA THR A 229 -9.28 -3.51 -1.45
C THR A 229 -10.66 -4.10 -1.17
N GLY A 230 -11.27 -3.82 0.00
CA GLY A 230 -12.55 -4.41 0.43
C GLY A 230 -12.41 -5.72 1.23
N LYS A 231 -11.18 -6.18 1.46
CA LYS A 231 -10.84 -7.26 2.40
C LYS A 231 -9.71 -6.77 3.32
N LEU A 232 -9.55 -7.38 4.49
CA LEU A 232 -8.49 -6.98 5.42
C LEU A 232 -7.12 -7.01 4.73
N PHE A 233 -6.85 -8.05 3.93
CA PHE A 233 -5.71 -8.16 3.02
C PHE A 233 -6.17 -8.64 1.64
N ALA A 234 -5.55 -8.13 0.58
CA ALA A 234 -6.02 -8.35 -0.79
C ALA A 234 -5.89 -9.80 -1.26
N TYR A 235 -4.89 -10.57 -0.78
CA TYR A 235 -4.76 -11.99 -1.11
C TYR A 235 -5.99 -12.82 -0.73
N GLN A 236 -6.80 -12.35 0.23
CA GLN A 236 -8.03 -13.02 0.68
C GLN A 236 -9.11 -13.08 -0.41
N HIS A 237 -9.06 -12.21 -1.43
CA HIS A 237 -9.95 -12.30 -2.57
C HIS A 237 -9.74 -13.58 -3.38
N ALA A 238 -8.49 -14.01 -3.52
CA ALA A 238 -8.14 -15.21 -4.28
C ALA A 238 -8.22 -16.51 -3.47
N ASN A 239 -8.53 -16.44 -2.17
CA ASN A 239 -8.55 -17.59 -1.26
C ASN A 239 -7.24 -18.41 -1.25
N VAL A 240 -6.10 -17.74 -1.41
CA VAL A 240 -4.77 -18.35 -1.30
C VAL A 240 -4.25 -18.21 0.13
N THR A 241 -3.27 -19.04 0.49
CA THR A 241 -2.61 -18.99 1.81
C THR A 241 -1.12 -18.72 1.61
N PRO A 242 -0.65 -17.47 1.79
CA PRO A 242 0.77 -17.15 1.68
C PRO A 242 1.57 -17.70 2.86
N ASP A 243 2.88 -17.92 2.65
CA ASP A 243 3.83 -18.26 3.70
C ASP A 243 4.34 -17.02 4.46
N LEU A 244 4.22 -15.83 3.84
CA LEU A 244 4.69 -14.55 4.37
C LEU A 244 3.79 -13.41 3.90
N ILE A 245 3.39 -12.52 4.81
CA ILE A 245 2.64 -11.32 4.50
C ILE A 245 3.44 -10.12 5.00
N LEU A 246 3.75 -9.16 4.12
CA LEU A 246 4.34 -7.88 4.49
C LEU A 246 3.22 -6.86 4.67
N PHE A 247 3.27 -6.08 5.72
CA PHE A 247 2.27 -5.05 6.01
C PHE A 247 2.92 -3.77 6.55
N ALA A 248 2.30 -2.62 6.29
CA ALA A 248 2.68 -1.32 6.84
C ALA A 248 1.56 -0.29 6.61
N LYS A 249 1.91 0.99 6.49
CA LYS A 249 1.00 2.09 6.13
C LYS A 249 -0.24 2.14 7.01
N GLY A 250 -1.38 1.68 6.49
CA GLY A 250 -2.67 1.75 7.19
C GLY A 250 -2.71 1.13 8.58
N VAL A 251 -1.86 0.13 8.85
CA VAL A 251 -1.81 -0.53 10.16
C VAL A 251 -1.42 0.41 11.29
N GLY A 252 -0.62 1.44 11.00
CA GLY A 252 -0.13 2.38 12.01
C GLY A 252 -1.12 3.47 12.42
N GLY A 253 -2.29 3.56 11.75
CA GLY A 253 -3.28 4.59 12.06
C GLY A 253 -2.77 6.03 11.89
N GLY A 254 -1.80 6.23 10.97
CA GLY A 254 -1.12 7.50 10.73
C GLY A 254 0.30 7.58 11.31
N LEU A 255 0.69 6.66 12.19
CA LEU A 255 2.05 6.56 12.74
C LEU A 255 2.89 5.48 12.02
N PRO A 256 4.23 5.61 12.05
CA PRO A 256 5.12 4.58 11.50
C PRO A 256 4.92 3.23 12.19
N LEU A 257 4.51 2.23 11.42
CA LEU A 257 4.42 0.84 11.82
C LEU A 257 4.38 -0.03 10.56
N GLY A 258 5.04 -1.16 10.63
CA GLY A 258 5.00 -2.21 9.64
C GLY A 258 5.40 -3.55 10.24
N GLY A 259 5.60 -4.53 9.39
CA GLY A 259 6.06 -5.84 9.83
C GLY A 259 5.80 -6.92 8.82
N VAL A 260 6.09 -8.13 9.25
CA VAL A 260 5.80 -9.35 8.52
C VAL A 260 5.02 -10.32 9.39
N ILE A 261 4.05 -11.01 8.80
CA ILE A 261 3.41 -12.19 9.41
C ILE A 261 4.09 -13.40 8.78
N ALA A 262 4.92 -14.06 9.58
CA ALA A 262 5.65 -15.27 9.18
C ALA A 262 4.78 -16.49 9.45
N GLY A 263 4.36 -17.19 8.39
CA GLY A 263 3.57 -18.41 8.47
C GLY A 263 4.36 -19.58 9.05
N THR A 264 3.72 -20.74 9.13
CA THR A 264 4.25 -21.93 9.86
C THR A 264 5.64 -22.38 9.43
N LYS A 265 6.00 -22.23 8.14
CA LYS A 265 7.35 -22.54 7.63
C LYS A 265 8.42 -21.55 8.12
N LEU A 266 8.03 -20.32 8.46
CA LEU A 266 8.93 -19.20 8.72
C LEU A 266 8.92 -18.72 10.17
N MET A 267 7.84 -18.92 10.91
CA MET A 267 7.59 -18.31 12.23
C MET A 267 8.62 -18.64 13.32
N ASN A 268 9.47 -19.64 13.12
CA ASN A 268 10.53 -20.05 14.04
C ASN A 268 11.94 -19.92 13.46
N GLN A 269 12.09 -19.30 12.27
CA GLN A 269 13.39 -19.14 11.62
C GLN A 269 14.25 -18.08 12.33
N PHE A 270 13.69 -16.95 12.72
CA PHE A 270 14.42 -15.96 13.50
C PHE A 270 14.63 -16.42 14.94
N LYS A 271 15.84 -16.26 15.43
CA LYS A 271 16.25 -16.48 16.82
C LYS A 271 16.73 -15.16 17.43
N PRO A 272 16.78 -15.02 18.76
CA PRO A 272 17.35 -13.84 19.41
C PRO A 272 18.72 -13.48 18.84
N GLY A 273 18.89 -12.22 18.39
CA GLY A 273 20.10 -11.68 17.77
C GLY A 273 20.14 -11.74 16.23
N ASP A 274 19.25 -12.45 15.54
CA ASP A 274 19.24 -12.54 14.08
C ASP A 274 18.80 -11.26 13.39
N HIS A 275 17.82 -10.57 13.98
CA HIS A 275 17.27 -9.31 13.48
C HIS A 275 16.68 -8.51 14.63
N GLY A 276 16.52 -7.21 14.44
CA GLY A 276 15.99 -6.35 15.48
C GLY A 276 15.76 -4.92 15.01
N THR A 277 15.05 -4.18 15.82
CA THR A 277 14.79 -2.74 15.66
C THR A 277 14.64 -2.11 17.04
N THR A 278 15.10 -0.89 17.21
CA THR A 278 15.00 -0.19 18.50
C THR A 278 13.56 0.27 18.80
N PHE A 279 12.87 0.83 17.81
CA PHE A 279 11.57 1.48 18.02
C PHE A 279 10.37 0.57 17.75
N ALA A 280 10.46 -0.41 16.85
CA ALA A 280 9.35 -1.29 16.57
C ALA A 280 9.37 -2.56 17.46
N PRO A 281 8.21 -2.98 17.95
CA PRO A 281 6.92 -2.32 17.84
C PRO A 281 6.80 -1.14 18.80
N SER A 282 6.54 0.08 18.28
CA SER A 282 6.18 1.21 19.13
C SER A 282 4.86 0.91 19.85
N PRO A 283 4.80 1.01 21.18
CA PRO A 283 3.54 0.81 21.92
C PRO A 283 2.43 1.73 21.43
N LEU A 284 2.79 2.98 21.12
CA LEU A 284 1.86 3.98 20.62
C LEU A 284 1.31 3.60 19.24
N SER A 285 2.19 3.28 18.27
CA SER A 285 1.77 2.86 16.94
C SER A 285 0.94 1.57 16.98
N ALA A 286 1.29 0.63 17.86
CA ALA A 286 0.53 -0.61 18.05
C ALA A 286 -0.86 -0.37 18.68
N ALA A 287 -0.99 0.58 19.60
CA ALA A 287 -2.29 0.98 20.15
C ALA A 287 -3.19 1.57 19.06
N LEU A 288 -2.63 2.44 18.20
CA LEU A 288 -3.36 2.97 17.05
C LEU A 288 -3.73 1.86 16.05
N GLY A 289 -2.83 0.90 15.83
CA GLY A 289 -3.10 -0.27 14.99
C GLY A 289 -4.27 -1.12 15.51
N ASN A 290 -4.38 -1.28 16.83
CA ASN A 290 -5.54 -1.94 17.43
C ASN A 290 -6.82 -1.14 17.18
N ALA A 291 -6.79 0.19 17.27
CA ALA A 291 -7.94 1.04 16.99
C ALA A 291 -8.36 0.98 15.50
N VAL A 292 -7.39 0.86 14.57
CA VAL A 292 -7.68 0.59 13.15
C VAL A 292 -8.37 -0.76 12.99
N MET A 293 -7.86 -1.81 13.63
CA MET A 293 -8.47 -3.15 13.58
C MET A 293 -9.88 -3.16 14.17
N ASP A 294 -10.17 -2.33 15.18
CA ASP A 294 -11.53 -2.23 15.76
C ASP A 294 -12.56 -1.73 14.73
N GLU A 295 -12.17 -0.80 13.83
CA GLU A 295 -13.03 -0.35 12.74
C GLU A 295 -13.12 -1.39 11.61
N LEU A 296 -11.97 -1.95 11.19
CA LEU A 296 -11.93 -2.89 10.07
C LEU A 296 -12.59 -4.25 10.35
N LEU A 297 -12.82 -4.58 11.62
CA LEU A 297 -13.52 -5.79 12.05
C LEU A 297 -14.98 -5.52 12.46
N ASP A 298 -15.42 -4.26 12.43
CA ASP A 298 -16.83 -3.90 12.66
C ASP A 298 -17.64 -4.17 11.38
N PRO A 299 -18.63 -5.10 11.41
CA PRO A 299 -19.40 -5.45 10.22
C PRO A 299 -20.19 -4.27 9.62
N GLU A 300 -20.68 -3.33 10.46
CA GLU A 300 -21.42 -2.17 9.96
C GLU A 300 -20.49 -1.18 9.25
N PHE A 301 -19.29 -0.97 9.78
CA PHE A 301 -18.28 -0.17 9.11
C PHE A 301 -17.90 -0.78 7.75
N VAL A 302 -17.58 -2.08 7.72
CA VAL A 302 -17.18 -2.79 6.48
C VAL A 302 -18.31 -2.72 5.44
N LYS A 303 -19.55 -2.93 5.84
CA LYS A 303 -20.70 -2.79 4.93
C LYS A 303 -20.82 -1.38 4.36
N GLY A 304 -20.64 -0.36 5.19
CA GLY A 304 -20.63 1.04 4.74
C GLY A 304 -19.52 1.31 3.71
N VAL A 305 -18.33 0.76 3.93
CA VAL A 305 -17.21 0.83 2.98
C VAL A 305 -17.56 0.17 1.65
N ASP A 306 -18.11 -1.05 1.68
CA ASP A 306 -18.51 -1.78 0.48
C ASP A 306 -19.57 -1.03 -0.34
N ASP A 307 -20.55 -0.41 0.32
CA ASP A 307 -21.58 0.42 -0.32
C ASP A 307 -20.98 1.65 -1.04
N VAL A 308 -19.95 2.27 -0.46
CA VAL A 308 -19.26 3.42 -1.08
C VAL A 308 -18.31 2.96 -2.19
N ILE A 309 -17.63 1.83 -2.03
CA ILE A 309 -16.83 1.20 -3.10
C ILE A 309 -17.71 0.98 -4.34
N ALA A 310 -18.85 0.30 -4.18
CA ALA A 310 -19.76 0.02 -5.28
C ALA A 310 -20.24 1.33 -5.94
N TYR A 311 -20.58 2.33 -5.15
CA TYR A 311 -21.00 3.64 -5.65
C TYR A 311 -19.89 4.33 -6.47
N LEU A 312 -18.68 4.41 -5.96
CA LEU A 312 -17.52 5.01 -6.62
C LEU A 312 -17.25 4.35 -7.98
N TRP A 313 -17.19 3.01 -8.02
CA TRP A 313 -16.93 2.28 -9.26
C TRP A 313 -18.05 2.46 -10.29
N ASN A 314 -19.32 2.46 -9.86
CA ASN A 314 -20.47 2.71 -10.76
C ASN A 314 -20.39 4.14 -11.36
N GLN A 315 -20.05 5.15 -10.58
CA GLN A 315 -19.89 6.53 -11.05
C GLN A 315 -18.73 6.67 -12.05
N LEU A 316 -17.60 6.04 -11.76
CA LEU A 316 -16.43 6.04 -12.65
C LEU A 316 -16.70 5.32 -13.97
N GLU A 317 -17.37 4.17 -13.96
CA GLU A 317 -17.74 3.44 -15.18
C GLU A 317 -18.79 4.22 -16.00
N ALA A 318 -19.75 4.87 -15.36
CA ALA A 318 -20.69 5.75 -16.04
C ALA A 318 -19.98 6.94 -16.71
N LEU A 319 -18.99 7.53 -16.03
CA LEU A 319 -18.16 8.59 -16.61
C LEU A 319 -17.35 8.08 -17.80
N ARG A 320 -16.73 6.90 -17.67
CA ARG A 320 -15.97 6.27 -18.76
C ARG A 320 -16.85 6.01 -19.98
N ALA A 321 -18.05 5.47 -19.78
CA ALA A 321 -19.01 5.24 -20.86
C ALA A 321 -19.41 6.54 -21.58
N ARG A 322 -19.51 7.65 -20.84
CA ARG A 322 -19.85 8.97 -21.39
C ARG A 322 -18.69 9.61 -22.17
N LEU A 323 -17.46 9.45 -21.67
CA LEU A 323 -16.25 10.10 -22.22
C LEU A 323 -15.54 9.25 -23.30
N GLY A 324 -15.92 7.97 -23.45
CA GLY A 324 -15.36 7.08 -24.49
C GLY A 324 -13.84 6.97 -24.42
N ASP A 325 -13.18 7.18 -25.55
CA ASP A 325 -11.73 6.99 -25.71
C ASP A 325 -10.83 7.92 -24.86
N GLN A 326 -11.41 8.90 -24.18
CA GLN A 326 -10.64 9.78 -23.27
C GLN A 326 -10.23 9.07 -21.99
N LEU A 327 -11.02 8.07 -21.55
CA LEU A 327 -10.71 7.22 -20.42
C LEU A 327 -10.52 5.78 -20.88
N GLN A 328 -9.34 5.23 -20.63
CA GLN A 328 -9.09 3.81 -20.84
C GLN A 328 -9.82 2.96 -19.78
N ALA A 329 -9.69 1.63 -19.87
CA ALA A 329 -10.25 0.73 -18.86
C ALA A 329 -9.76 1.07 -17.46
N LEU A 330 -10.69 1.25 -16.53
CA LEU A 330 -10.37 1.50 -15.11
C LEU A 330 -9.58 0.33 -14.53
N ARG A 331 -8.72 0.62 -13.56
CA ARG A 331 -7.86 -0.37 -12.91
C ARG A 331 -8.02 -0.29 -11.40
N GLY A 332 -7.70 -1.38 -10.73
CA GLY A 332 -7.66 -1.40 -9.27
C GLY A 332 -8.69 -2.33 -8.64
N LYS A 333 -8.84 -2.22 -7.31
CA LYS A 333 -9.78 -3.00 -6.51
C LYS A 333 -10.14 -2.23 -5.24
N GLY A 334 -11.42 -2.20 -4.90
CA GLY A 334 -11.91 -1.49 -3.71
C GLY A 334 -11.64 0.01 -3.77
N MET A 335 -11.03 0.55 -2.71
CA MET A 335 -10.61 1.96 -2.60
C MET A 335 -9.18 2.21 -3.13
N MET A 336 -8.67 1.36 -3.97
CA MET A 336 -7.43 1.53 -4.71
C MET A 336 -7.75 1.59 -6.19
N VAL A 337 -7.87 2.81 -6.73
CA VAL A 337 -8.40 3.08 -8.08
C VAL A 337 -7.33 3.73 -8.95
N GLY A 338 -7.18 3.24 -10.16
CA GLY A 338 -6.40 3.85 -11.24
C GLY A 338 -7.31 4.24 -12.38
N ILE A 339 -7.23 5.49 -12.80
CA ILE A 339 -8.00 6.08 -13.91
C ILE A 339 -6.99 6.44 -15.01
N PRO A 340 -6.70 5.53 -15.97
CA PRO A 340 -5.78 5.81 -17.04
C PRO A 340 -6.41 6.79 -18.04
N LEU A 341 -5.69 7.88 -18.34
CA LEU A 341 -6.12 8.93 -19.24
C LEU A 341 -5.45 8.77 -20.62
N SER A 342 -6.18 9.06 -21.68
CA SER A 342 -5.65 9.12 -23.05
C SER A 342 -5.13 10.55 -23.36
N VAL A 343 -4.20 11.02 -22.53
CA VAL A 343 -3.61 12.38 -22.62
C VAL A 343 -2.08 12.29 -22.48
N SER A 344 -1.38 13.39 -22.78
CA SER A 344 0.06 13.50 -22.52
C SER A 344 0.38 13.60 -21.02
N SER A 345 1.65 13.41 -20.67
CA SER A 345 2.10 13.55 -19.26
C SER A 345 1.98 14.98 -18.74
N GLU A 346 2.11 15.97 -19.61
CA GLU A 346 1.95 17.39 -19.34
C GLU A 346 0.49 17.70 -19.04
N GLU A 347 -0.43 17.20 -19.86
CA GLU A 347 -1.87 17.35 -19.67
C GLU A 347 -2.37 16.66 -18.38
N ALA A 348 -1.86 15.46 -18.07
CA ALA A 348 -2.19 14.78 -16.81
C ALA A 348 -1.68 15.56 -15.59
N SER A 349 -0.49 16.16 -15.68
CA SER A 349 0.06 17.02 -14.63
C SER A 349 -0.74 18.31 -14.50
N HIS A 350 -1.21 18.88 -15.61
CA HIS A 350 -2.08 20.05 -15.61
C HIS A 350 -3.43 19.74 -14.96
N LEU A 351 -4.04 18.60 -15.29
CA LEU A 351 -5.28 18.14 -14.65
C LEU A 351 -5.10 17.99 -13.13
N GLN A 352 -3.99 17.40 -12.67
CA GLN A 352 -3.69 17.32 -11.24
C GLN A 352 -3.63 18.71 -10.58
N GLN A 353 -3.02 19.68 -11.25
CA GLN A 353 -2.96 21.06 -10.77
C GLN A 353 -4.35 21.71 -10.69
N GLN A 354 -5.19 21.53 -11.72
CA GLN A 354 -6.55 22.03 -11.72
C GLN A 354 -7.42 21.41 -10.62
N LEU A 355 -7.29 20.08 -10.41
CA LEU A 355 -7.97 19.39 -9.31
C LEU A 355 -7.52 19.94 -7.95
N LEU A 356 -6.23 20.22 -7.77
CA LEU A 356 -5.69 20.84 -6.56
C LEU A 356 -6.29 22.25 -6.34
N GLU A 357 -6.42 23.05 -7.40
CA GLU A 357 -7.02 24.38 -7.35
C GLU A 357 -8.49 24.33 -6.95
N GLU A 358 -9.21 23.27 -7.34
CA GLU A 358 -10.60 23.01 -6.96
C GLU A 358 -10.74 22.31 -5.58
N GLY A 359 -9.63 22.08 -4.90
CA GLY A 359 -9.62 21.47 -3.57
C GLY A 359 -9.81 19.96 -3.58
N ILE A 360 -9.26 19.27 -4.60
CA ILE A 360 -9.21 17.81 -4.70
C ILE A 360 -7.75 17.36 -4.74
N LEU A 361 -7.34 16.51 -3.81
CA LEU A 361 -5.99 15.94 -3.79
C LEU A 361 -6.01 14.54 -4.39
N VAL A 362 -5.31 14.37 -5.50
CA VAL A 362 -5.08 13.08 -6.15
C VAL A 362 -3.59 12.89 -6.45
N ASP A 363 -3.19 11.66 -6.71
CA ASP A 363 -1.87 11.32 -7.23
C ASP A 363 -1.93 10.99 -8.73
N VAL A 364 -0.83 11.25 -9.45
CA VAL A 364 -0.66 10.82 -10.84
C VAL A 364 0.55 9.89 -10.90
N THR A 365 0.30 8.61 -11.20
CA THR A 365 1.33 7.59 -11.36
C THR A 365 1.50 7.20 -12.82
N GLN A 366 2.64 6.60 -13.17
CA GLN A 366 2.95 6.19 -14.55
C GLN A 366 2.65 7.29 -15.59
N LYS A 367 2.85 8.55 -15.19
CA LYS A 367 2.70 9.78 -15.98
C LYS A 367 1.26 10.18 -16.36
N THR A 368 0.34 9.23 -16.58
CA THR A 368 -1.00 9.51 -17.11
C THR A 368 -2.14 8.79 -16.37
N ILE A 369 -1.85 8.16 -15.24
CA ILE A 369 -2.87 7.45 -14.46
C ILE A 369 -3.19 8.25 -13.20
N VAL A 370 -4.37 8.81 -13.12
CA VAL A 370 -4.87 9.39 -11.86
C VAL A 370 -5.15 8.24 -10.89
N ARG A 371 -4.47 8.28 -9.73
CA ARG A 371 -4.60 7.28 -8.70
C ARG A 371 -5.36 7.83 -7.50
N LEU A 372 -6.40 7.11 -7.10
CA LEU A 372 -7.15 7.40 -5.89
C LEU A 372 -6.84 6.37 -4.82
N LEU A 373 -6.51 6.86 -3.64
CA LEU A 373 -6.28 6.10 -2.42
C LEU A 373 -7.04 6.78 -1.26
N PRO A 374 -8.38 6.94 -1.37
CA PRO A 374 -9.16 7.70 -0.41
C PRO A 374 -9.19 6.99 0.96
N PRO A 375 -9.60 7.67 2.03
CA PRO A 375 -9.90 7.00 3.28
C PRO A 375 -11.10 6.08 3.14
N LEU A 376 -11.17 5.03 3.95
CA LEU A 376 -12.31 4.11 3.98
C LEU A 376 -13.59 4.77 4.55
N THR A 377 -13.43 5.92 5.19
CA THR A 377 -14.51 6.78 5.68
C THR A 377 -15.09 7.70 4.60
N LEU A 378 -14.66 7.55 3.32
CA LEU A 378 -15.19 8.31 2.20
C LEU A 378 -16.73 8.19 2.13
N THR A 379 -17.42 9.29 1.83
CA THR A 379 -18.87 9.31 1.70
C THR A 379 -19.30 9.37 0.22
N LYS A 380 -20.55 9.03 -0.06
CA LYS A 380 -21.12 9.22 -1.42
C LYS A 380 -21.09 10.68 -1.88
N ALA A 381 -21.30 11.63 -0.95
CA ALA A 381 -21.18 13.05 -1.24
C ALA A 381 -19.76 13.47 -1.60
N ASP A 382 -18.75 12.86 -0.99
CA ASP A 382 -17.35 13.09 -1.37
C ASP A 382 -17.06 12.53 -2.77
N VAL A 383 -17.62 11.37 -3.08
CA VAL A 383 -17.54 10.79 -4.44
C VAL A 383 -18.18 11.72 -5.46
N ASP A 384 -19.39 12.20 -5.19
CA ASP A 384 -20.10 13.13 -6.09
C ASP A 384 -19.27 14.40 -6.32
N ARG A 385 -18.75 15.00 -5.26
CA ARG A 385 -17.84 16.18 -5.35
C ARG A 385 -16.63 15.90 -6.23
N PHE A 386 -15.98 14.76 -6.04
CA PHE A 386 -14.85 14.38 -6.90
C PHE A 386 -15.29 14.22 -8.35
N MET A 387 -16.37 13.49 -8.60
CA MET A 387 -16.85 13.18 -9.96
C MET A 387 -17.23 14.47 -10.73
N ASP A 388 -17.92 15.41 -10.08
CA ASP A 388 -18.31 16.67 -10.70
C ASP A 388 -17.09 17.51 -11.10
N VAL A 389 -16.10 17.64 -10.20
CA VAL A 389 -14.89 18.40 -10.47
C VAL A 389 -14.03 17.70 -11.52
N PHE A 390 -13.83 16.38 -11.37
CA PHE A 390 -12.99 15.60 -12.28
C PHE A 390 -13.54 15.59 -13.70
N ALA A 391 -14.84 15.34 -13.87
CA ALA A 391 -15.49 15.33 -15.19
C ALA A 391 -15.38 16.70 -15.89
N ARG A 392 -15.66 17.78 -15.16
CA ARG A 392 -15.57 19.15 -15.68
C ARG A 392 -14.14 19.50 -16.12
N GLN A 393 -13.13 19.23 -15.29
CA GLN A 393 -11.75 19.56 -15.59
C GLN A 393 -11.19 18.70 -16.73
N LEU A 394 -11.57 17.43 -16.79
CA LEU A 394 -11.16 16.56 -17.89
C LEU A 394 -11.80 16.98 -19.23
N ALA A 395 -13.09 17.35 -19.24
CA ALA A 395 -13.77 17.86 -20.42
C ALA A 395 -13.14 19.19 -20.92
N ALA A 396 -12.77 20.08 -20.00
CA ALA A 396 -12.07 21.31 -20.35
C ALA A 396 -10.69 21.05 -20.97
N LEU A 397 -9.95 20.07 -20.43
CA LEU A 397 -8.63 19.71 -20.94
C LEU A 397 -8.68 19.10 -22.34
N THR A 398 -9.69 18.27 -22.63
CA THR A 398 -9.81 17.53 -23.90
C THR A 398 -10.60 18.29 -24.98
N GLY A 399 -11.07 19.50 -24.68
CA GLY A 399 -11.85 20.32 -25.61
C GLY A 399 -13.25 19.77 -25.90
N THR A 400 -13.71 18.79 -25.15
CA THR A 400 -15.05 18.21 -25.30
C THR A 400 -16.04 19.12 -24.58
N ARG A 401 -16.86 19.85 -25.33
CA ARG A 401 -18.00 20.54 -24.73
C ARG A 401 -18.96 19.48 -24.19
N GLU A 402 -19.36 19.59 -22.92
CA GLU A 402 -20.46 18.80 -22.38
C GLU A 402 -21.66 19.06 -23.32
N GLY A 403 -22.12 17.98 -23.96
CA GLY A 403 -23.25 18.05 -24.88
C GLY A 403 -24.50 18.55 -24.15
N ALA A 404 -25.17 19.49 -24.76
CA ALA A 404 -26.41 20.08 -24.34
C ALA A 404 -27.54 19.05 -24.14
#